data_70884fdb1e74c635867dd7673c928f3b
#
_entry.id   70884fdb1e74c635867dd7673c928f3b
#
_cell.length_a   1.000
_cell.length_b   1.000
_cell.length_c   1.000
_cell.angle_alpha   90.00
_cell.angle_beta   90.00
_cell.angle_gamma   90.00
#
_symmetry.space_group_name_H-M   'P 1'
#
loop_
_entity.id
_entity.type
_entity.pdbx_description
1 polymer ?
#
loop_
_entity_poly.entity_id
_entity_poly.type
_entity_poly.pdbx_seq_one_letter_code
_entity_poly.pdbx_strand_id
1 'polypeptide(L)'
;ALIWLADNGQKIVGHHALLPLRVKISDREHKCCLGFDVMTHPDYQRQGILSILRAKIYESAAENDIRFSLGSATPQIFPVYSKLGSFFICEPPLLVKTISLGKVLKSRFGIPAFIGTILGYPWERLTGRTSSLPDNDIEIERVLSFDDTIDSFWLKASEIKKIMIIRDMKYLNWRYVEKPGDEYIIFVARRRKEIVGYIVLKIQTGPMIRGLIIDILTLPGENAVAERLITRATEYLRGEGVAMISCMMLRDTPYYATLRKLGFMRRSSGVLFGACLIGQDLPKEILADPGNWYYTWGDSDTR
;
A
#
# COMPACT_ATOMS: atom_id res chain seq x y z
N ALA A 1 -4.90 -14.20 12.47
CA ALA A 1 -4.57 -14.82 11.18
C ALA A 1 -5.10 -16.24 11.14
N LEU A 2 -5.51 -16.70 9.96
CA LEU A 2 -5.79 -18.12 9.69
C LEU A 2 -4.53 -18.69 9.04
N ILE A 3 -4.01 -19.79 9.54
CA ILE A 3 -2.78 -20.41 9.02
C ILE A 3 -3.01 -21.90 8.84
N TRP A 4 -2.69 -22.38 7.65
CA TRP A 4 -2.72 -23.80 7.33
C TRP A 4 -1.36 -24.29 6.87
N LEU A 5 -0.94 -25.44 7.36
CA LEU A 5 0.34 -26.06 7.10
C LEU A 5 0.12 -27.42 6.44
N ALA A 6 0.95 -27.76 5.48
CA ALA A 6 1.10 -29.12 4.98
C ALA A 6 2.37 -29.72 5.61
N ASP A 7 2.22 -30.84 6.30
CA ASP A 7 3.29 -31.57 6.95
C ASP A 7 3.36 -32.99 6.38
N ASN A 8 4.55 -33.47 6.08
CA ASN A 8 4.79 -34.83 5.60
C ASN A 8 5.20 -35.80 6.72
N GLY A 9 5.06 -35.39 8.00
CA GLY A 9 5.49 -36.17 9.19
C GLY A 9 6.96 -35.95 9.60
N GLN A 10 7.74 -35.21 8.81
CA GLN A 10 9.13 -34.91 9.13
C GLN A 10 9.40 -33.38 9.08
N LYS A 11 8.73 -32.66 8.19
CA LYS A 11 8.89 -31.22 8.02
C LYS A 11 7.64 -30.59 7.41
N ILE A 12 7.51 -29.29 7.62
CA ILE A 12 6.49 -28.47 6.94
C ILE A 12 6.89 -28.32 5.48
N VAL A 13 6.03 -28.75 4.56
CA VAL A 13 6.26 -28.73 3.11
C VAL A 13 5.38 -27.71 2.38
N GLY A 14 4.41 -27.11 3.07
CA GLY A 14 3.56 -26.06 2.53
C GLY A 14 3.01 -25.16 3.62
N HIS A 15 2.77 -23.90 3.28
CA HIS A 15 2.21 -22.87 4.15
C HIS A 15 1.27 -21.97 3.36
N HIS A 16 0.15 -21.62 3.96
CA HIS A 16 -0.77 -20.60 3.45
C HIS A 16 -1.40 -19.86 4.63
N ALA A 17 -1.29 -18.55 4.61
CA ALA A 17 -1.88 -17.71 5.64
C ALA A 17 -2.86 -16.69 5.05
N LEU A 18 -3.91 -16.38 5.81
CA LEU A 18 -4.86 -15.33 5.56
C LEU A 18 -4.92 -14.37 6.75
N LEU A 19 -4.83 -13.10 6.48
CA LEU A 19 -5.01 -12.03 7.46
C LEU A 19 -6.43 -11.48 7.33
N PRO A 20 -7.34 -11.73 8.29
CA PRO A 20 -8.66 -11.12 8.29
C PRO A 20 -8.58 -9.60 8.42
N LEU A 21 -9.36 -8.93 7.58
CA LEU A 21 -9.46 -7.47 7.53
C LEU A 21 -10.93 -7.06 7.46
N ARG A 22 -11.22 -5.85 7.92
CA ARG A 22 -12.52 -5.20 7.76
C ARG A 22 -12.46 -4.30 6.55
N VAL A 23 -13.48 -4.38 5.71
CA VAL A 23 -13.57 -3.63 4.45
C VAL A 23 -14.94 -2.96 4.35
N LYS A 24 -14.93 -1.70 3.97
CA LYS A 24 -16.14 -0.98 3.59
C LYS A 24 -16.42 -1.26 2.12
N ILE A 25 -17.66 -1.67 1.79
CA ILE A 25 -18.19 -1.73 0.42
C ILE A 25 -19.46 -0.91 0.40
N SER A 26 -19.43 0.21 -0.31
CA SER A 26 -20.48 1.25 -0.23
C SER A 26 -20.68 1.70 1.23
N ASP A 27 -21.85 1.48 1.81
CA ASP A 27 -22.20 1.91 3.17
C ASP A 27 -22.13 0.76 4.19
N ARG A 28 -21.66 -0.42 3.78
CA ARG A 28 -21.64 -1.62 4.63
C ARG A 28 -20.23 -2.07 4.93
N GLU A 29 -20.05 -2.52 6.15
CA GLU A 29 -18.84 -3.23 6.57
C GLU A 29 -18.97 -4.72 6.24
N HIS A 30 -17.90 -5.27 5.71
CA HIS A 30 -17.73 -6.69 5.43
C HIS A 30 -16.38 -7.17 5.96
N LYS A 31 -16.23 -8.48 6.09
CA LYS A 31 -14.93 -9.12 6.35
C LYS A 31 -14.34 -9.61 5.03
N CYS A 32 -13.09 -9.28 4.81
CA CYS A 32 -12.26 -9.87 3.78
C CYS A 32 -10.97 -10.41 4.40
N CYS A 33 -10.11 -10.98 3.61
CA CYS A 33 -8.76 -11.34 4.06
C CYS A 33 -7.71 -11.01 3.01
N LEU A 34 -6.50 -10.78 3.49
CA LEU A 34 -5.30 -10.65 2.65
C LEU A 34 -4.55 -11.98 2.69
N GLY A 35 -4.30 -12.58 1.53
CA GLY A 35 -3.44 -13.76 1.40
C GLY A 35 -1.98 -13.37 1.47
N PHE A 36 -1.20 -14.06 2.30
CA PHE A 36 0.23 -13.80 2.46
C PHE A 36 1.00 -15.08 2.80
N ASP A 37 2.32 -15.01 2.67
CA ASP A 37 3.26 -16.10 3.00
C ASP A 37 2.86 -17.45 2.40
N VAL A 38 2.44 -17.45 1.14
CA VAL A 38 2.07 -18.68 0.42
C VAL A 38 3.32 -19.33 -0.13
N MET A 39 3.64 -20.53 0.36
CA MET A 39 4.81 -21.26 -0.13
C MET A 39 4.57 -22.77 -0.18
N THR A 40 5.33 -23.41 -1.08
CA THR A 40 5.48 -24.87 -1.15
C THR A 40 6.97 -25.19 -1.30
N HIS A 41 7.46 -26.09 -0.48
CA HIS A 41 8.85 -26.55 -0.51
C HIS A 41 9.24 -27.00 -1.93
N PRO A 42 10.41 -26.64 -2.47
CA PRO A 42 10.79 -26.92 -3.86
C PRO A 42 10.60 -28.39 -4.27
N ASP A 43 11.01 -29.35 -3.43
CA ASP A 43 10.90 -30.79 -3.72
C ASP A 43 9.46 -31.32 -3.72
N TYR A 44 8.49 -30.53 -3.23
CA TYR A 44 7.09 -30.90 -3.10
C TYR A 44 6.17 -30.07 -3.98
N GLN A 45 6.74 -29.27 -4.89
CA GLN A 45 5.97 -28.51 -5.85
C GLN A 45 5.28 -29.42 -6.88
N ARG A 46 4.22 -28.92 -7.51
CA ARG A 46 3.41 -29.60 -8.54
C ARG A 46 2.67 -30.87 -8.05
N GLN A 47 2.54 -31.06 -6.74
CA GLN A 47 1.83 -32.17 -6.11
C GLN A 47 0.44 -31.78 -5.58
N GLY A 48 -0.08 -30.59 -5.94
CA GLY A 48 -1.40 -30.13 -5.52
C GLY A 48 -1.48 -29.51 -4.12
N ILE A 49 -0.36 -29.40 -3.38
CA ILE A 49 -0.33 -28.90 -1.98
C ILE A 49 -0.97 -27.52 -1.87
N LEU A 50 -0.63 -26.59 -2.77
CA LEU A 50 -1.22 -25.25 -2.77
C LEU A 50 -2.76 -25.32 -2.92
N SER A 51 -3.26 -26.17 -3.79
CA SER A 51 -4.70 -26.30 -4.04
C SER A 51 -5.43 -26.83 -2.80
N ILE A 52 -4.85 -27.81 -2.12
CA ILE A 52 -5.40 -28.39 -0.90
C ILE A 52 -5.39 -27.37 0.23
N LEU A 53 -4.25 -26.68 0.46
CA LEU A 53 -4.14 -25.66 1.49
C LEU A 53 -5.12 -24.52 1.25
N ARG A 54 -5.28 -24.09 -0.01
CA ARG A 54 -6.22 -23.03 -0.37
C ARG A 54 -7.67 -23.44 -0.13
N ALA A 55 -8.07 -24.67 -0.48
CA ALA A 55 -9.40 -25.16 -0.22
C ALA A 55 -9.71 -25.14 1.28
N LYS A 56 -8.81 -25.68 2.09
CA LYS A 56 -8.98 -25.76 3.55
C LYS A 56 -9.01 -24.41 4.24
N ILE A 57 -8.13 -23.49 3.86
CA ILE A 57 -8.09 -22.17 4.48
C ILE A 57 -9.32 -21.32 4.06
N TYR A 58 -9.89 -21.55 2.86
CA TYR A 58 -11.09 -20.84 2.42
C TYR A 58 -12.36 -21.40 3.06
N GLU A 59 -12.43 -22.72 3.34
CA GLU A 59 -13.46 -23.30 4.21
C GLU A 59 -13.45 -22.60 5.57
N SER A 60 -12.29 -22.53 6.24
CA SER A 60 -12.13 -21.83 7.52
C SER A 60 -12.45 -20.32 7.42
N ALA A 61 -12.13 -19.68 6.31
CA ALA A 61 -12.46 -18.27 6.09
C ALA A 61 -13.98 -18.08 5.98
N ALA A 62 -14.68 -18.95 5.28
CA ALA A 62 -16.15 -18.91 5.15
C ALA A 62 -16.84 -19.07 6.52
N GLU A 63 -16.37 -19.99 7.36
CA GLU A 63 -16.85 -20.20 8.73
C GLU A 63 -16.68 -18.94 9.61
N ASN A 64 -15.71 -18.09 9.31
CA ASN A 64 -15.45 -16.82 9.99
C ASN A 64 -16.13 -15.61 9.34
N ASP A 65 -17.10 -15.83 8.44
CA ASP A 65 -17.85 -14.80 7.72
C ASP A 65 -16.99 -13.92 6.80
N ILE A 66 -15.86 -14.46 6.33
CA ILE A 66 -14.99 -13.76 5.35
C ILE A 66 -15.56 -13.96 3.96
N ARG A 67 -15.86 -12.87 3.26
CA ARG A 67 -16.59 -12.87 1.98
C ARG A 67 -15.69 -13.04 0.76
N PHE A 68 -14.46 -12.55 0.82
CA PHE A 68 -13.50 -12.65 -0.26
C PHE A 68 -12.08 -12.51 0.25
N SER A 69 -11.12 -12.99 -0.53
CA SER A 69 -9.70 -12.75 -0.32
C SER A 69 -9.16 -11.74 -1.32
N LEU A 70 -8.22 -10.94 -0.85
CA LEU A 70 -7.38 -10.06 -1.66
C LEU A 70 -5.97 -10.64 -1.74
N GLY A 71 -5.27 -10.33 -2.82
CA GLY A 71 -3.88 -10.71 -2.95
C GLY A 71 -3.18 -9.94 -4.04
N SER A 72 -1.87 -9.86 -3.88
CA SER A 72 -0.94 -9.33 -4.86
C SER A 72 -0.06 -10.45 -5.36
N ALA A 73 0.08 -10.59 -6.66
CA ALA A 73 0.87 -11.64 -7.27
C ALA A 73 1.75 -11.09 -8.39
N THR A 74 2.87 -11.74 -8.64
CA THR A 74 3.64 -11.46 -9.85
C THR A 74 2.93 -12.04 -11.09
N PRO A 75 3.18 -11.51 -12.30
CA PRO A 75 2.62 -12.06 -13.54
C PRO A 75 2.90 -13.55 -13.74
N GLN A 76 3.99 -14.07 -13.16
CA GLN A 76 4.35 -15.49 -13.27
C GLN A 76 3.45 -16.41 -12.45
N ILE A 77 3.05 -15.97 -11.25
CA ILE A 77 2.25 -16.81 -10.35
C ILE A 77 0.75 -16.56 -10.49
N PHE A 78 0.33 -15.38 -11.00
CA PHE A 78 -1.09 -15.03 -11.13
C PHE A 78 -1.92 -16.04 -11.92
N PRO A 79 -1.43 -16.67 -13.03
CA PRO A 79 -2.17 -17.72 -13.75
C PRO A 79 -2.52 -18.93 -12.87
N VAL A 80 -1.69 -19.26 -11.88
CA VAL A 80 -1.98 -20.34 -10.93
C VAL A 80 -3.17 -19.94 -10.05
N TYR A 81 -3.15 -18.72 -9.50
CA TYR A 81 -4.27 -18.23 -8.71
C TYR A 81 -5.56 -18.07 -9.52
N SER A 82 -5.46 -17.67 -10.78
CA SER A 82 -6.62 -17.57 -11.67
C SER A 82 -7.29 -18.94 -11.89
N LYS A 83 -6.50 -20.01 -12.08
CA LYS A 83 -7.05 -21.39 -12.17
C LYS A 83 -7.72 -21.84 -10.87
N LEU A 84 -7.35 -21.26 -9.75
CA LEU A 84 -7.92 -21.51 -8.42
C LEU A 84 -9.04 -20.53 -8.06
N GLY A 85 -9.64 -19.83 -9.04
CA GLY A 85 -10.81 -18.97 -8.85
C GLY A 85 -10.52 -17.50 -8.57
N SER A 86 -9.25 -17.07 -8.52
CA SER A 86 -8.93 -15.63 -8.42
C SER A 86 -9.18 -14.93 -9.75
N PHE A 87 -9.63 -13.69 -9.66
CA PHE A 87 -9.79 -12.81 -10.82
C PHE A 87 -8.89 -11.56 -10.67
N PHE A 88 -8.49 -11.05 -11.82
CA PHE A 88 -7.67 -9.86 -11.93
C PHE A 88 -8.53 -8.61 -11.73
N ILE A 89 -8.01 -7.64 -10.99
CA ILE A 89 -8.60 -6.31 -10.82
C ILE A 89 -7.78 -5.30 -11.62
N CYS A 90 -6.49 -5.15 -11.28
CA CYS A 90 -5.60 -4.20 -11.99
C CYS A 90 -4.12 -4.47 -11.66
N GLU A 91 -3.25 -3.80 -12.41
CA GLU A 91 -1.86 -3.57 -12.02
C GLU A 91 -1.75 -2.16 -11.42
N PRO A 92 -1.63 -2.02 -10.08
CA PRO A 92 -1.48 -0.71 -9.45
C PRO A 92 -0.19 -0.06 -9.93
N PRO A 93 -0.22 1.17 -10.47
CA PRO A 93 1.00 1.82 -10.93
C PRO A 93 1.92 2.18 -9.76
N LEU A 94 3.22 2.02 -10.00
CA LEU A 94 4.27 2.53 -9.13
C LEU A 94 4.63 3.95 -9.56
N LEU A 95 4.53 4.90 -8.65
CA LEU A 95 4.93 6.28 -8.84
C LEU A 95 6.27 6.51 -8.16
N VAL A 96 7.27 7.01 -8.89
CA VAL A 96 8.66 7.13 -8.41
C VAL A 96 9.16 8.55 -8.63
N LYS A 97 9.74 9.15 -7.59
CA LYS A 97 10.45 10.43 -7.66
C LYS A 97 11.91 10.22 -7.28
N THR A 98 12.83 10.56 -8.18
CA THR A 98 14.26 10.57 -7.91
C THR A 98 14.60 11.81 -7.08
N ILE A 99 15.25 11.62 -5.93
CA ILE A 99 15.70 12.68 -5.02
C ILE A 99 17.17 12.99 -5.26
N SER A 100 18.01 11.97 -5.43
CA SER A 100 19.42 12.14 -5.72
C SER A 100 19.84 11.23 -6.88
N LEU A 101 20.05 11.81 -8.05
CA LEU A 101 20.48 11.08 -9.23
C LEU A 101 21.86 10.43 -9.00
N GLY A 102 22.77 11.12 -8.32
CA GLY A 102 24.10 10.60 -8.01
C GLY A 102 24.06 9.31 -7.19
N LYS A 103 23.20 9.25 -6.15
CA LYS A 103 23.03 8.04 -5.35
C LYS A 103 22.42 6.89 -6.17
N VAL A 104 21.49 7.19 -7.07
CA VAL A 104 20.85 6.20 -7.94
C VAL A 104 21.87 5.63 -8.93
N LEU A 105 22.67 6.48 -9.59
CA LEU A 105 23.69 6.06 -10.54
C LEU A 105 24.81 5.25 -9.88
N LYS A 106 25.25 5.66 -8.69
CA LYS A 106 26.21 4.91 -7.89
C LYS A 106 25.70 3.51 -7.56
N SER A 107 24.47 3.39 -7.06
CA SER A 107 23.89 2.11 -6.67
C SER A 107 23.62 1.18 -7.84
N ARG A 108 23.20 1.72 -9.00
CA ARG A 108 22.75 0.90 -10.13
C ARG A 108 23.84 0.57 -11.14
N PHE A 109 24.85 1.45 -11.27
CA PHE A 109 25.88 1.35 -12.31
C PHE A 109 27.32 1.45 -11.77
N GLY A 110 27.49 1.58 -10.45
CA GLY A 110 28.83 1.77 -9.85
C GLY A 110 29.48 3.14 -10.16
N ILE A 111 28.75 4.05 -10.82
CA ILE A 111 29.27 5.37 -11.22
C ILE A 111 29.49 6.24 -9.95
N PRO A 112 30.65 6.91 -9.79
CA PRO A 112 30.89 7.77 -8.64
C PRO A 112 29.79 8.82 -8.44
N ALA A 113 29.32 8.99 -7.20
CA ALA A 113 28.16 9.83 -6.90
C ALA A 113 28.30 11.29 -7.34
N PHE A 114 29.53 11.84 -7.35
CA PHE A 114 29.79 13.23 -7.72
C PHE A 114 29.47 13.50 -9.21
N ILE A 115 29.67 12.53 -10.11
CA ILE A 115 29.32 12.65 -11.54
C ILE A 115 27.80 12.78 -11.69
N GLY A 116 27.07 11.95 -10.96
CA GLY A 116 25.61 12.02 -10.96
C GLY A 116 25.05 13.30 -10.31
N THR A 117 25.78 13.89 -9.37
CA THR A 117 25.38 15.19 -8.75
C THR A 117 25.54 16.33 -9.76
N ILE A 118 26.61 16.36 -10.53
CA ILE A 118 26.82 17.37 -11.57
C ILE A 118 25.73 17.28 -12.67
N LEU A 119 25.42 16.06 -13.12
CA LEU A 119 24.39 15.83 -14.13
C LEU A 119 22.95 16.02 -13.58
N GLY A 120 22.76 15.84 -12.29
CA GLY A 120 21.46 15.93 -11.61
C GLY A 120 21.08 17.33 -11.13
N TYR A 121 22.04 18.24 -11.01
CA TYR A 121 21.80 19.58 -10.48
C TYR A 121 20.68 20.38 -11.20
N PRO A 122 20.58 20.38 -12.53
CA PRO A 122 19.46 20.99 -13.23
C PRO A 122 18.13 20.25 -12.99
N TRP A 123 18.18 18.91 -12.87
CA TRP A 123 17.01 18.06 -12.64
C TRP A 123 16.41 18.24 -11.25
N GLU A 124 17.25 18.35 -10.23
CA GLU A 124 16.82 18.58 -8.85
C GLU A 124 16.15 19.94 -8.67
N ARG A 125 16.60 20.96 -9.38
CA ARG A 125 15.95 22.29 -9.43
C ARG A 125 14.60 22.27 -10.15
N LEU A 126 14.47 21.53 -11.25
CA LEU A 126 13.24 21.40 -12.00
C LEU A 126 12.17 20.58 -11.27
N THR A 127 12.59 19.55 -10.52
CA THR A 127 11.68 18.67 -9.74
C THR A 127 11.47 19.15 -8.30
N GLY A 128 12.26 20.10 -7.83
CA GLY A 128 12.19 20.70 -6.50
C GLY A 128 11.13 21.77 -6.32
N ARG A 129 10.14 21.86 -7.21
CA ARG A 129 9.00 22.77 -7.02
C ARG A 129 8.26 22.39 -5.75
N THR A 130 8.55 23.11 -4.68
CA THR A 130 7.68 23.22 -3.51
C THR A 130 6.53 24.14 -3.91
N SER A 131 5.29 23.67 -3.81
CA SER A 131 4.16 24.54 -4.00
C SER A 131 4.08 25.47 -2.78
N SER A 132 4.18 26.76 -3.02
CA SER A 132 3.86 27.78 -2.05
C SER A 132 2.34 27.97 -2.06
N LEU A 133 1.59 27.09 -1.41
CA LEU A 133 0.18 27.35 -1.16
C LEU A 133 0.09 28.12 0.17
N PRO A 134 -0.37 29.36 0.18
CA PRO A 134 -0.66 30.10 1.38
C PRO A 134 -2.01 29.64 1.96
N ASP A 135 -1.99 28.53 2.66
CA ASP A 135 -3.12 28.14 3.51
C ASP A 135 -2.59 28.01 4.93
N ASN A 136 -2.63 29.13 5.66
CA ASN A 136 -2.12 29.22 7.04
C ASN A 136 -2.96 28.42 8.06
N ASP A 137 -4.08 27.83 7.63
CA ASP A 137 -5.01 27.13 8.51
C ASP A 137 -4.70 25.64 8.69
N ILE A 138 -3.74 25.08 7.93
CA ILE A 138 -3.39 23.65 8.00
C ILE A 138 -2.06 23.47 8.72
N GLU A 139 -2.10 22.80 9.85
CA GLU A 139 -0.92 22.36 10.61
C GLU A 139 -0.60 20.91 10.26
N ILE A 140 0.68 20.60 9.98
CA ILE A 140 1.15 19.23 9.74
C ILE A 140 2.15 18.86 10.83
N GLU A 141 1.78 17.92 11.65
CA GLU A 141 2.58 17.41 12.76
C GLU A 141 2.99 15.95 12.56
N ARG A 142 4.14 15.58 13.10
CA ARG A 142 4.53 14.17 13.21
C ARG A 142 3.94 13.61 14.49
N VAL A 143 3.25 12.48 14.37
CA VAL A 143 2.65 11.79 15.51
C VAL A 143 3.27 10.39 15.68
N LEU A 144 3.21 9.84 16.89
CA LEU A 144 3.69 8.50 17.20
C LEU A 144 2.58 7.46 17.09
N SER A 145 1.31 7.89 17.23
CA SER A 145 0.13 7.05 17.13
C SER A 145 -1.07 7.88 16.69
N PHE A 146 -2.11 7.21 16.25
CA PHE A 146 -3.40 7.83 15.97
C PHE A 146 -4.27 7.85 17.25
N ASP A 147 -4.92 8.96 17.49
CA ASP A 147 -5.90 9.13 18.55
C ASP A 147 -7.35 8.85 18.05
N ASP A 148 -8.33 8.89 18.92
CA ASP A 148 -9.73 8.59 18.62
C ASP A 148 -10.39 9.58 17.62
N THR A 149 -9.80 10.76 17.43
CA THR A 149 -10.28 11.73 16.42
C THR A 149 -10.18 11.21 14.99
N ILE A 150 -9.32 10.20 14.74
CA ILE A 150 -9.18 9.56 13.43
C ILE A 150 -10.43 8.79 13.00
N ASP A 151 -11.24 8.29 13.95
CA ASP A 151 -12.44 7.54 13.63
C ASP A 151 -13.52 8.44 13.00
N SER A 152 -13.68 9.66 13.51
CA SER A 152 -14.59 10.65 12.92
C SER A 152 -14.09 11.16 11.56
N PHE A 153 -12.76 11.29 11.39
CA PHE A 153 -12.14 11.58 10.10
C PHE A 153 -12.39 10.43 9.10
N TRP A 154 -12.17 9.17 9.52
CA TRP A 154 -12.39 8.00 8.66
C TRP A 154 -13.78 7.94 8.08
N LEU A 155 -14.82 8.19 8.88
CA LEU A 155 -16.22 8.18 8.42
C LEU A 155 -16.40 9.10 7.21
N LYS A 156 -15.88 10.32 7.26
CA LYS A 156 -15.95 11.31 6.17
C LYS A 156 -15.02 10.97 5.01
N ALA A 157 -13.77 10.59 5.31
CA ALA A 157 -12.75 10.31 4.31
C ALA A 157 -13.05 9.05 3.49
N SER A 158 -13.77 8.10 4.06
CA SER A 158 -14.10 6.84 3.39
C SER A 158 -15.07 7.01 2.20
N GLU A 159 -15.67 8.19 2.03
CA GLU A 159 -16.57 8.49 0.92
C GLU A 159 -15.85 8.60 -0.44
N ILE A 160 -14.53 8.74 -0.45
CA ILE A 160 -13.75 8.90 -1.70
C ILE A 160 -13.82 7.69 -2.63
N LYS A 161 -14.10 6.48 -2.10
CA LYS A 161 -14.21 5.25 -2.89
C LYS A 161 -15.25 4.29 -2.30
N LYS A 162 -15.81 3.45 -3.17
CA LYS A 162 -16.78 2.45 -2.75
C LYS A 162 -16.17 1.35 -1.90
N ILE A 163 -14.94 0.92 -2.23
CA ILE A 163 -14.27 -0.19 -1.56
C ILE A 163 -12.96 0.30 -0.94
N MET A 164 -12.86 0.18 0.37
CA MET A 164 -11.68 0.57 1.16
C MET A 164 -11.52 -0.36 2.36
N ILE A 165 -10.30 -0.80 2.65
CA ILE A 165 -9.98 -1.37 3.96
C ILE A 165 -10.27 -0.29 5.01
N ILE A 166 -10.93 -0.67 6.10
CA ILE A 166 -11.31 0.26 7.16
C ILE A 166 -10.05 0.79 7.86
N ARG A 167 -9.97 2.13 7.96
CA ARG A 167 -8.82 2.86 8.52
C ARG A 167 -9.20 3.60 9.80
N ASP A 168 -9.82 2.86 10.73
CA ASP A 168 -10.09 3.36 12.07
C ASP A 168 -8.83 3.36 12.94
N MET A 169 -8.91 3.97 14.12
CA MET A 169 -7.81 4.06 15.07
C MET A 169 -7.18 2.70 15.37
N LYS A 170 -8.01 1.68 15.60
CA LYS A 170 -7.56 0.33 15.92
C LYS A 170 -6.74 -0.28 14.77
N TYR A 171 -7.23 -0.16 13.52
CA TYR A 171 -6.53 -0.69 12.35
C TYR A 171 -5.23 0.05 12.09
N LEU A 172 -5.25 1.39 12.11
CA LEU A 172 -4.08 2.21 11.80
C LEU A 172 -2.96 2.03 12.82
N ASN A 173 -3.30 1.98 14.13
CA ASN A 173 -2.31 1.73 15.16
C ASN A 173 -1.75 0.31 15.08
N TRP A 174 -2.60 -0.70 14.94
CA TRP A 174 -2.16 -2.07 14.71
C TRP A 174 -1.22 -2.17 13.49
N ARG A 175 -1.56 -1.50 12.39
CA ARG A 175 -0.85 -1.63 11.11
C ARG A 175 0.48 -0.88 11.09
N TYR A 176 0.55 0.31 11.72
CA TYR A 176 1.65 1.23 11.56
C TYR A 176 2.40 1.58 12.85
N VAL A 177 1.86 1.25 14.01
CA VAL A 177 2.49 1.56 15.30
C VAL A 177 2.93 0.29 16.05
N GLU A 178 2.02 -0.69 16.17
CA GLU A 178 2.24 -1.88 16.99
C GLU A 178 2.99 -2.99 16.27
N LYS A 179 3.17 -2.86 14.94
CA LYS A 179 3.81 -3.90 14.14
C LYS A 179 5.30 -4.03 14.47
N PRO A 180 5.75 -5.18 14.99
CA PRO A 180 7.15 -5.38 15.34
C PRO A 180 8.05 -5.40 14.09
N GLY A 181 9.25 -4.82 14.22
CA GLY A 181 10.29 -4.84 13.19
C GLY A 181 10.11 -3.86 12.03
N ASP A 182 9.02 -3.11 12.00
CA ASP A 182 8.78 -2.04 11.03
C ASP A 182 8.63 -0.69 11.72
N GLU A 183 9.37 0.31 11.27
CA GLU A 183 9.24 1.69 11.74
C GLU A 183 8.57 2.53 10.66
N TYR A 184 7.42 3.10 11.00
CA TYR A 184 6.69 4.03 10.15
C TYR A 184 6.79 5.45 10.68
N ILE A 185 6.79 6.42 9.78
CA ILE A 185 6.73 7.84 10.08
C ILE A 185 5.35 8.34 9.68
N ILE A 186 4.63 8.91 10.63
CA ILE A 186 3.24 9.33 10.46
C ILE A 186 3.19 10.85 10.55
N PHE A 187 2.60 11.50 9.54
CA PHE A 187 2.22 12.90 9.60
C PHE A 187 0.71 13.04 9.51
N VAL A 188 0.15 13.87 10.37
CA VAL A 188 -1.27 14.23 10.40
C VAL A 188 -1.41 15.70 10.05
N ALA A 189 -2.35 15.99 9.17
CA ALA A 189 -2.76 17.36 8.85
C ALA A 189 -4.03 17.71 9.63
N ARG A 190 -3.99 18.82 10.37
CA ARG A 190 -5.13 19.33 11.13
C ARG A 190 -5.52 20.73 10.64
N ARG A 191 -6.81 20.98 10.65
CA ARG A 191 -7.42 22.30 10.48
C ARG A 191 -8.28 22.56 11.70
N ARG A 192 -7.99 23.64 12.47
CA ARG A 192 -8.72 23.97 13.71
C ARG A 192 -8.86 22.77 14.66
N LYS A 193 -7.77 22.00 14.82
CA LYS A 193 -7.68 20.76 15.62
C LYS A 193 -8.36 19.51 15.03
N GLU A 194 -9.19 19.62 13.99
CA GLU A 194 -9.79 18.45 13.33
C GLU A 194 -8.79 17.85 12.32
N ILE A 195 -8.72 16.52 12.27
CA ILE A 195 -7.93 15.82 11.25
C ILE A 195 -8.60 16.03 9.88
N VAL A 196 -7.81 16.52 8.91
CA VAL A 196 -8.21 16.68 7.52
C VAL A 196 -7.43 15.78 6.56
N GLY A 197 -6.40 15.10 7.06
CA GLY A 197 -5.65 14.12 6.32
C GLY A 197 -4.47 13.53 7.10
N TYR A 198 -3.91 12.44 6.59
CA TYR A 198 -2.66 11.86 7.09
C TYR A 198 -1.84 11.26 5.95
N ILE A 199 -0.56 11.03 6.21
CA ILE A 199 0.36 10.29 5.34
C ILE A 199 1.28 9.43 6.19
N VAL A 200 1.51 8.19 5.72
CA VAL A 200 2.39 7.21 6.37
C VAL A 200 3.57 6.91 5.47
N LEU A 201 4.76 7.00 6.02
CA LEU A 201 6.02 6.79 5.32
C LEU A 201 6.80 5.63 5.94
N LYS A 202 7.69 5.05 5.14
CA LYS A 202 8.69 4.09 5.60
C LYS A 202 10.02 4.39 4.92
N ILE A 203 11.13 4.23 5.64
CA ILE A 203 12.48 4.26 5.08
C ILE A 203 12.95 2.82 4.95
N GLN A 204 13.27 2.44 3.72
CA GLN A 204 13.83 1.13 3.42
C GLN A 204 15.34 1.26 3.26
N THR A 205 16.07 0.64 4.18
CA THR A 205 17.53 0.54 4.13
C THR A 205 17.98 -0.55 3.17
N GLY A 206 19.22 -0.45 2.69
CA GLY A 206 19.80 -1.41 1.75
C GLY A 206 20.94 -0.77 0.94
N PRO A 207 21.35 -1.35 -0.18
CA PRO A 207 22.38 -0.78 -1.06
C PRO A 207 22.05 0.64 -1.55
N MET A 208 20.76 0.96 -1.56
CA MET A 208 20.22 2.30 -1.82
C MET A 208 19.08 2.58 -0.83
N ILE A 209 19.20 3.65 -0.06
CA ILE A 209 18.14 4.09 0.87
C ILE A 209 16.97 4.63 0.05
N ARG A 210 15.77 4.11 0.30
CA ARG A 210 14.53 4.48 -0.38
C ARG A 210 13.50 4.99 0.61
N GLY A 211 12.77 6.02 0.22
CA GLY A 211 11.56 6.45 0.92
C GLY A 211 10.33 5.82 0.27
N LEU A 212 9.40 5.38 1.08
CA LEU A 212 8.12 4.83 0.63
C LEU A 212 7.00 5.68 1.21
N ILE A 213 6.05 6.10 0.37
CA ILE A 213 4.74 6.57 0.81
C ILE A 213 3.85 5.32 0.86
N ILE A 214 3.55 4.89 2.07
CA ILE A 214 2.83 3.65 2.33
C ILE A 214 1.32 3.86 2.23
N ASP A 215 0.82 4.93 2.84
CA ASP A 215 -0.59 5.29 2.83
C ASP A 215 -0.76 6.80 2.85
N ILE A 216 -1.86 7.31 2.30
CA ILE A 216 -2.26 8.72 2.36
C ILE A 216 -3.78 8.79 2.27
N LEU A 217 -4.42 9.56 3.12
CA LEU A 217 -5.86 9.78 3.06
C LEU A 217 -6.17 11.22 3.48
N THR A 218 -7.09 11.87 2.77
CA THR A 218 -7.61 13.20 3.10
C THR A 218 -9.13 13.20 3.02
N LEU A 219 -9.77 14.20 3.58
CA LEU A 219 -11.19 14.42 3.33
C LEU A 219 -11.46 14.62 1.83
N PRO A 220 -12.66 14.26 1.33
CA PRO A 220 -13.04 14.49 -0.06
C PRO A 220 -12.86 15.97 -0.47
N GLY A 221 -12.26 16.18 -1.65
CA GLY A 221 -12.03 17.54 -2.18
C GLY A 221 -10.80 18.27 -1.62
N GLU A 222 -10.13 17.76 -0.59
CA GLU A 222 -8.97 18.40 0.07
C GLU A 222 -7.65 18.16 -0.69
N ASN A 223 -7.62 18.52 -1.98
CA ASN A 223 -6.44 18.34 -2.82
C ASN A 223 -5.23 19.18 -2.33
N ALA A 224 -5.48 20.34 -1.73
CA ALA A 224 -4.42 21.18 -1.15
C ALA A 224 -3.76 20.51 0.06
N VAL A 225 -4.55 19.85 0.92
CA VAL A 225 -4.03 19.05 2.05
C VAL A 225 -3.16 17.91 1.54
N ALA A 226 -3.62 17.18 0.51
CA ALA A 226 -2.84 16.10 -0.10
C ALA A 226 -1.51 16.61 -0.67
N GLU A 227 -1.50 17.75 -1.37
CA GLU A 227 -0.30 18.36 -1.91
C GLU A 227 0.69 18.75 -0.80
N ARG A 228 0.21 19.34 0.29
CA ARG A 228 1.04 19.71 1.45
C ARG A 228 1.61 18.48 2.17
N LEU A 229 0.80 17.45 2.39
CA LEU A 229 1.26 16.19 3.00
C LEU A 229 2.35 15.53 2.16
N ILE A 230 2.16 15.42 0.84
CA ILE A 230 3.16 14.83 -0.07
C ILE A 230 4.44 15.68 -0.13
N THR A 231 4.30 17.01 -0.11
CA THR A 231 5.44 17.92 -0.07
C THR A 231 6.23 17.75 1.23
N ARG A 232 5.54 17.76 2.38
CA ARG A 232 6.15 17.55 3.71
C ARG A 232 6.85 16.19 3.79
N ALA A 233 6.21 15.13 3.28
CA ALA A 233 6.79 13.80 3.20
C ALA A 233 8.06 13.77 2.34
N THR A 234 8.03 14.45 1.20
CA THR A 234 9.18 14.55 0.28
C THR A 234 10.36 15.29 0.94
N GLU A 235 10.09 16.38 1.65
CA GLU A 235 11.11 17.15 2.39
C GLU A 235 11.73 16.32 3.53
N TYR A 236 10.89 15.68 4.33
CA TYR A 236 11.34 14.80 5.40
C TYR A 236 12.26 13.69 4.86
N LEU A 237 11.78 12.92 3.87
CA LEU A 237 12.54 11.82 3.27
C LEU A 237 13.84 12.31 2.59
N ARG A 238 13.85 13.51 2.01
CA ARG A 238 15.07 14.14 1.48
C ARG A 238 16.07 14.40 2.60
N GLY A 239 15.62 14.93 3.75
CA GLY A 239 16.42 15.14 4.94
C GLY A 239 17.06 13.86 5.48
N GLU A 240 16.33 12.75 5.41
CA GLU A 240 16.81 11.40 5.75
C GLU A 240 17.78 10.80 4.71
N GLY A 241 18.07 11.54 3.66
CA GLY A 241 19.08 11.16 2.67
C GLY A 241 18.67 10.05 1.72
N VAL A 242 17.37 9.82 1.50
CA VAL A 242 16.90 8.83 0.52
C VAL A 242 17.33 9.19 -0.90
N ALA A 243 17.56 8.19 -1.75
CA ALA A 243 17.91 8.38 -3.15
C ALA A 243 16.68 8.55 -4.04
N MET A 244 15.58 7.90 -3.68
CA MET A 244 14.31 7.95 -4.40
C MET A 244 13.13 7.76 -3.45
N ILE A 245 11.97 8.27 -3.84
CA ILE A 245 10.70 8.04 -3.16
C ILE A 245 9.79 7.27 -4.10
N SER A 246 9.08 6.30 -3.56
CA SER A 246 8.11 5.50 -4.31
C SER A 246 6.75 5.50 -3.61
N CYS A 247 5.69 5.42 -4.40
CA CYS A 247 4.31 5.30 -3.93
C CYS A 247 3.56 4.36 -4.88
N MET A 248 2.79 3.42 -4.35
CA MET A 248 1.89 2.60 -5.14
C MET A 248 0.46 3.00 -4.84
N MET A 249 -0.31 3.37 -5.88
CA MET A 249 -1.72 3.68 -5.75
C MET A 249 -2.44 3.65 -7.09
N LEU A 250 -3.75 3.49 -7.06
CA LEU A 250 -4.56 3.44 -8.27
C LEU A 250 -4.64 4.81 -8.96
N ARG A 251 -4.82 4.79 -10.29
CA ARG A 251 -4.87 6.02 -11.10
C ARG A 251 -6.08 6.88 -10.78
N ASP A 252 -7.19 6.24 -10.48
CA ASP A 252 -8.45 6.89 -10.19
C ASP A 252 -8.56 7.27 -8.71
N THR A 253 -7.52 7.96 -8.21
CA THR A 253 -7.49 8.56 -6.89
C THR A 253 -7.14 10.04 -7.01
N PRO A 254 -7.62 10.90 -6.12
CA PRO A 254 -7.27 12.33 -6.16
C PRO A 254 -5.77 12.59 -6.02
N TYR A 255 -5.05 11.68 -5.38
CA TYR A 255 -3.60 11.82 -5.11
C TYR A 255 -2.72 11.50 -6.33
N TYR A 256 -3.21 10.69 -7.28
CA TYR A 256 -2.41 10.33 -8.46
C TYR A 256 -1.99 11.54 -9.27
N ALA A 257 -2.94 12.45 -9.58
CA ALA A 257 -2.66 13.68 -10.31
C ALA A 257 -1.70 14.60 -9.53
N THR A 258 -1.90 14.73 -8.21
CA THR A 258 -1.03 15.52 -7.33
C THR A 258 0.40 14.98 -7.30
N LEU A 259 0.59 13.67 -7.16
CA LEU A 259 1.91 13.04 -7.23
C LEU A 259 2.59 13.31 -8.59
N ARG A 260 1.83 13.19 -9.69
CA ARG A 260 2.36 13.50 -11.04
C ARG A 260 2.79 14.96 -11.15
N LYS A 261 1.99 15.91 -10.65
CA LYS A 261 2.31 17.35 -10.60
C LYS A 261 3.58 17.62 -9.78
N LEU A 262 3.77 16.88 -8.69
CA LEU A 262 4.95 16.98 -7.82
C LEU A 262 6.18 16.21 -8.35
N GLY A 263 6.16 15.73 -9.59
CA GLY A 263 7.31 15.15 -10.28
C GLY A 263 7.51 13.64 -10.07
N PHE A 264 6.51 12.94 -9.57
CA PHE A 264 6.55 11.47 -9.55
C PHE A 264 6.27 10.92 -10.95
N MET A 265 7.12 10.03 -11.42
CA MET A 265 6.99 9.36 -12.72
C MET A 265 6.37 7.98 -12.55
N ARG A 266 5.45 7.64 -13.45
CA ARG A 266 4.82 6.32 -13.47
C ARG A 266 5.81 5.25 -13.97
N ARG A 267 5.78 4.09 -13.29
CA ARG A 267 6.42 2.83 -13.67
C ARG A 267 5.40 1.69 -13.56
N SER A 268 5.67 0.56 -14.19
CA SER A 268 5.00 -0.70 -13.87
C SER A 268 5.39 -1.10 -12.45
N SER A 269 4.43 -1.56 -11.66
CA SER A 269 4.72 -2.14 -10.34
C SER A 269 5.26 -3.58 -10.46
N GLY A 270 4.92 -4.26 -11.54
CA GLY A 270 5.16 -5.69 -11.70
C GLY A 270 4.30 -6.55 -10.77
N VAL A 271 3.25 -5.96 -10.19
CA VAL A 271 2.36 -6.61 -9.23
C VAL A 271 0.94 -6.59 -9.77
N LEU A 272 0.30 -7.75 -9.84
CA LEU A 272 -1.10 -7.90 -10.22
C LEU A 272 -1.95 -7.98 -8.95
N PHE A 273 -2.85 -7.02 -8.78
CA PHE A 273 -3.85 -7.01 -7.73
C PHE A 273 -5.07 -7.79 -8.17
N GLY A 274 -5.53 -8.70 -7.33
CA GLY A 274 -6.67 -9.55 -7.62
C GLY A 274 -7.45 -9.94 -6.37
N ALA A 275 -8.61 -10.56 -6.58
CA ALA A 275 -9.46 -11.07 -5.53
C ALA A 275 -9.97 -12.48 -5.87
N CYS A 276 -10.48 -13.17 -4.85
CA CYS A 276 -11.22 -14.41 -5.00
C CYS A 276 -12.43 -14.38 -4.07
N LEU A 277 -13.61 -14.64 -4.58
CA LEU A 277 -14.81 -14.80 -3.76
C LEU A 277 -14.69 -16.06 -2.90
N ILE A 278 -15.12 -15.97 -1.67
CA ILE A 278 -15.23 -17.07 -0.70
C ILE A 278 -16.71 -17.35 -0.46
N GLY A 279 -17.53 -16.31 -0.27
CA GLY A 279 -18.99 -16.39 -0.23
C GLY A 279 -19.63 -16.03 -1.58
N GLN A 280 -20.95 -16.24 -1.67
CA GLN A 280 -21.74 -15.93 -2.89
C GLN A 280 -22.51 -14.61 -2.82
N ASP A 281 -22.42 -13.88 -1.72
CA ASP A 281 -23.30 -12.74 -1.41
C ASP A 281 -22.81 -11.42 -2.01
N LEU A 282 -21.61 -11.37 -2.57
CA LEU A 282 -21.05 -10.18 -3.17
C LEU A 282 -20.96 -10.30 -4.68
N PRO A 283 -21.52 -9.35 -5.44
CA PRO A 283 -21.36 -9.32 -6.89
C PRO A 283 -19.90 -9.16 -7.28
N LYS A 284 -19.38 -10.09 -8.07
CA LYS A 284 -18.01 -10.07 -8.59
C LYS A 284 -17.69 -8.77 -9.31
N GLU A 285 -18.66 -8.22 -10.02
CA GLU A 285 -18.54 -7.03 -10.86
C GLU A 285 -18.14 -5.80 -10.03
N ILE A 286 -18.65 -5.70 -8.80
CA ILE A 286 -18.29 -4.60 -7.88
C ILE A 286 -16.81 -4.69 -7.49
N LEU A 287 -16.31 -5.89 -7.20
CA LEU A 287 -14.93 -6.13 -6.82
C LEU A 287 -13.98 -6.05 -8.02
N ALA A 288 -14.42 -6.43 -9.22
CA ALA A 288 -13.60 -6.49 -10.42
C ALA A 288 -13.33 -5.11 -11.04
N ASP A 289 -14.13 -4.09 -10.72
CA ASP A 289 -13.94 -2.73 -11.22
C ASP A 289 -12.87 -1.99 -10.39
N PRO A 290 -11.67 -1.70 -10.95
CA PRO A 290 -10.63 -0.97 -10.25
C PRO A 290 -11.04 0.45 -9.84
N GLY A 291 -12.03 1.05 -10.52
CA GLY A 291 -12.57 2.38 -10.20
C GLY A 291 -13.27 2.43 -8.85
N ASN A 292 -13.74 1.29 -8.34
CA ASN A 292 -14.38 1.21 -7.03
C ASN A 292 -13.39 1.19 -5.86
N TRP A 293 -12.10 0.88 -6.10
CA TRP A 293 -11.12 0.64 -5.05
C TRP A 293 -10.32 1.87 -4.65
N TYR A 294 -10.08 1.97 -3.36
CA TYR A 294 -8.93 2.66 -2.80
C TYR A 294 -7.89 1.62 -2.41
N TYR A 295 -6.70 1.68 -3.00
CA TYR A 295 -5.66 0.71 -2.77
C TYR A 295 -4.28 1.37 -2.80
N THR A 296 -3.50 1.13 -1.74
CA THR A 296 -2.14 1.66 -1.54
C THR A 296 -1.20 0.53 -1.12
N TRP A 297 0.07 0.83 -0.90
CA TRP A 297 0.98 -0.15 -0.29
C TRP A 297 0.55 -0.57 1.11
N GLY A 298 -0.18 0.28 1.83
CA GLY A 298 -0.75 -0.06 3.14
C GLY A 298 -1.69 -1.26 3.11
N ASP A 299 -2.32 -1.50 1.97
CA ASP A 299 -3.27 -2.58 1.75
C ASP A 299 -2.61 -3.86 1.18
N SER A 300 -1.30 -3.87 1.02
CA SER A 300 -0.51 -4.96 0.43
C SER A 300 0.44 -5.57 1.46
N ASP A 301 0.83 -6.82 1.21
CA ASP A 301 1.94 -7.51 1.88
C ASP A 301 3.28 -7.33 1.15
N THR A 302 3.24 -6.84 -0.11
CA THR A 302 4.45 -6.60 -0.91
C THR A 302 5.22 -5.39 -0.40
N ARG A 303 6.53 -5.58 -0.14
CA ARG A 303 7.45 -4.56 0.39
C ARG A 303 8.72 -4.46 -0.40
#